data_b81d29e3ad2fc62984b0b324d344f6c6
#
_entry.id   b81d29e3ad2fc62984b0b324d344f6c6
#
_cell.length_a   1.000
_cell.length_b   1.000
_cell.length_c   1.000
_cell.angle_alpha   90.00
_cell.angle_beta   90.00
_cell.angle_gamma   90.00
#
_symmetry.space_group_name_H-M   'P 1'
#
loop_
_entity.id
_entity.type
_entity.pdbx_description
1 polymer ?
#
loop_
_entity_poly.entity_id
_entity_poly.type
_entity_poly.pdbx_seq_one_letter_code
_entity_poly.pdbx_strand_id
1 'polypeptide(L)'
;STAPWNNPSAWSDKLLWVQKNLDDVFHKRIVITHCKNLLKGDYLIDDRSKNGAKEFEGEWIQFGKSEFPDWDSVLNYLGVWTKKDERYRYDPEIQAYKHLLSHEGRKEQEELKQKILEARKTLK
;
A
#
# COMPACT_ATOMS: atom_id res chain seq x y z
N SER A 1 1.98 3.37 -10.70
CA SER A 1 0.97 4.41 -10.95
C SER A 1 1.13 5.02 -12.34
N THR A 2 0.14 5.76 -12.80
CA THR A 2 0.18 6.53 -14.05
C THR A 2 -0.14 7.99 -13.76
N ALA A 3 0.50 8.91 -14.48
CA ALA A 3 0.18 10.33 -14.46
C ALA A 3 -0.19 10.81 -15.87
N PRO A 4 -1.05 11.82 -16.03
CA PRO A 4 -1.42 12.34 -17.35
C PRO A 4 -0.19 12.79 -18.15
N TRP A 5 -0.13 12.40 -19.43
CA TRP A 5 0.99 12.70 -20.29
C TRP A 5 1.25 14.20 -20.46
N ASN A 6 0.17 14.96 -20.63
CA ASN A 6 0.23 16.41 -20.89
C ASN A 6 0.21 17.28 -19.62
N ASN A 7 0.37 16.68 -18.44
CA ASN A 7 0.38 17.40 -17.18
C ASN A 7 1.64 17.06 -16.37
N PRO A 8 2.76 17.76 -16.62
CA PRO A 8 4.03 17.47 -15.90
C PRO A 8 3.93 17.59 -14.38
N SER A 9 3.14 18.55 -13.87
CA SER A 9 2.98 18.73 -12.42
C SER A 9 2.33 17.52 -11.74
N ALA A 10 1.46 16.78 -12.43
CA ALA A 10 0.85 15.58 -11.88
C ALA A 10 1.86 14.47 -11.58
N TRP A 11 2.98 14.43 -12.28
CA TRP A 11 4.06 13.48 -12.03
C TRP A 11 4.78 13.78 -10.71
N SER A 12 5.19 15.03 -10.53
CA SER A 12 5.80 15.47 -9.28
C SER A 12 4.82 15.44 -8.11
N ASP A 13 3.57 15.81 -8.32
CA ASP A 13 2.53 15.78 -7.28
C ASP A 13 2.28 14.37 -6.74
N LYS A 14 2.28 13.36 -7.60
CA LYS A 14 2.17 11.96 -7.17
C LYS A 14 3.36 11.53 -6.32
N LEU A 15 4.56 11.88 -6.71
CA LEU A 15 5.76 11.60 -5.93
C LEU A 15 5.71 12.29 -4.56
N LEU A 16 5.39 13.57 -4.53
CA LEU A 16 5.26 14.34 -3.29
C LEU A 16 4.18 13.77 -2.37
N TRP A 17 3.07 13.35 -2.94
CA TRP A 17 1.99 12.72 -2.17
C TRP A 17 2.44 11.40 -1.51
N VAL A 18 3.14 10.55 -2.26
CA VAL A 18 3.69 9.29 -1.73
C VAL A 18 4.71 9.56 -0.63
N GLN A 19 5.63 10.50 -0.83
CA GLN A 19 6.62 10.88 0.17
C GLN A 19 5.96 11.40 1.46
N LYS A 20 4.90 12.19 1.33
CA LYS A 20 4.18 12.75 2.48
C LYS A 20 3.38 11.71 3.25
N ASN A 21 2.70 10.78 2.55
CA ASN A 21 1.69 9.92 3.14
C ASN A 21 2.11 8.46 3.30
N LEU A 22 3.06 7.97 2.49
CA LEU A 22 3.41 6.56 2.41
C LEU A 22 4.92 6.29 2.44
N ASP A 23 5.75 7.27 2.78
CA ASP A 23 7.21 7.16 2.64
C ASP A 23 7.82 5.99 3.42
N ASP A 24 7.28 5.66 4.58
CA ASP A 24 7.76 4.55 5.40
C ASP A 24 7.72 3.19 4.66
N VAL A 25 6.73 2.98 3.79
CA VAL A 25 6.54 1.73 3.06
C VAL A 25 7.05 1.82 1.63
N PHE A 26 6.84 2.98 0.97
CA PHE A 26 7.09 3.17 -0.46
C PHE A 26 8.36 3.95 -0.78
N HIS A 27 9.23 4.18 0.20
CA HIS A 27 10.50 4.86 -0.03
C HIS A 27 11.29 4.18 -1.15
N LYS A 28 11.59 4.93 -2.22
CA LYS A 28 12.26 4.43 -3.45
C LYS A 28 11.55 3.26 -4.15
N ARG A 29 10.26 3.08 -3.91
CA ARG A 29 9.44 1.99 -4.49
C ARG A 29 8.32 2.50 -5.38
N ILE A 30 8.41 3.72 -5.86
CA ILE A 30 7.43 4.29 -6.77
C ILE A 30 7.89 4.13 -8.22
N VAL A 31 6.96 3.72 -9.07
CA VAL A 31 7.11 3.72 -10.53
C VAL A 31 5.92 4.48 -11.12
N ILE A 32 6.18 5.48 -11.92
CA ILE A 32 5.16 6.22 -12.68
C ILE A 32 5.35 5.87 -14.15
N THR A 33 4.38 5.19 -14.74
CA THR A 33 4.51 4.63 -16.08
C THR A 33 3.17 4.55 -16.81
N HIS A 34 3.22 4.61 -18.14
CA HIS A 34 2.12 4.26 -19.04
C HIS A 34 2.23 2.82 -19.56
N CYS A 35 3.26 2.08 -19.12
CA CYS A 35 3.57 0.73 -19.59
C CYS A 35 3.57 -0.24 -18.41
N LYS A 36 2.42 -0.41 -17.75
CA LYS A 36 2.28 -1.30 -16.59
C LYS A 36 2.53 -2.77 -16.92
N ASN A 37 2.41 -3.15 -18.18
CA ASN A 37 2.78 -4.47 -18.69
C ASN A 37 4.28 -4.80 -18.57
N LEU A 38 5.13 -3.79 -18.40
CA LEU A 38 6.58 -3.98 -18.19
C LEU A 38 6.96 -4.21 -16.73
N LEU A 39 6.04 -3.98 -15.80
CA LEU A 39 6.26 -4.23 -14.39
C LEU A 39 6.19 -5.73 -14.09
N LYS A 40 7.04 -6.19 -13.18
CA LYS A 40 7.06 -7.58 -12.71
C LYS A 40 6.46 -7.67 -11.31
N GLY A 41 5.62 -8.65 -11.09
CA GLY A 41 4.99 -8.92 -9.81
C GLY A 41 3.93 -10.00 -9.94
N ASP A 42 3.43 -10.47 -8.82
CA ASP A 42 2.36 -11.47 -8.80
C ASP A 42 0.98 -10.84 -9.04
N TYR A 43 0.78 -9.64 -8.50
CA TYR A 43 -0.51 -8.94 -8.58
C TYR A 43 -0.32 -7.48 -8.98
N LEU A 44 -1.23 -6.99 -9.80
CA LEU A 44 -1.41 -5.57 -10.09
C LEU A 44 -2.82 -5.15 -9.68
N ILE A 45 -2.93 -4.22 -8.73
CA ILE A 45 -4.22 -3.65 -8.34
C ILE A 45 -4.40 -2.35 -9.09
N ASP A 46 -5.38 -2.31 -9.99
CA ASP A 46 -5.65 -1.14 -10.83
C ASP A 46 -7.15 -1.11 -11.19
N ASP A 47 -7.72 0.07 -11.20
CA ASP A 47 -9.13 0.28 -11.54
C ASP A 47 -9.42 0.24 -13.04
N ARG A 48 -8.39 0.44 -13.86
CA ARG A 48 -8.52 0.56 -15.33
C ARG A 48 -7.68 -0.47 -16.08
N SER A 49 -8.21 -0.91 -17.22
CA SER A 49 -7.50 -1.79 -18.15
C SER A 49 -6.41 -1.10 -18.98
N LYS A 50 -6.33 0.24 -18.91
CA LYS A 50 -5.45 1.09 -19.73
C LYS A 50 -4.00 1.08 -19.24
N ASN A 51 -3.11 1.66 -20.07
CA ASN A 51 -1.69 1.83 -19.76
C ASN A 51 -0.97 0.52 -19.43
N GLY A 52 -1.33 -0.55 -20.16
CA GLY A 52 -0.73 -1.86 -20.02
C GLY A 52 -1.20 -2.69 -18.82
N ALA A 53 -2.20 -2.23 -18.05
CA ALA A 53 -2.70 -2.98 -16.90
C ALA A 53 -3.30 -4.33 -17.30
N LYS A 54 -4.08 -4.38 -18.39
CA LYS A 54 -4.67 -5.61 -18.91
C LYS A 54 -3.63 -6.61 -19.41
N GLU A 55 -2.50 -6.14 -19.89
CA GLU A 55 -1.40 -6.93 -20.43
C GLU A 55 -0.32 -7.27 -19.37
N PHE A 56 -0.58 -6.95 -18.11
CA PHE A 56 0.30 -7.34 -17.01
C PHE A 56 0.42 -8.88 -16.94
N GLU A 57 1.64 -9.39 -16.83
CA GLU A 57 1.90 -10.85 -16.87
C GLU A 57 1.38 -11.59 -15.65
N GLY A 58 1.37 -10.95 -14.47
CA GLY A 58 0.75 -11.49 -13.27
C GLY A 58 -0.76 -11.35 -13.29
N GLU A 59 -1.37 -11.46 -12.14
CA GLU A 59 -2.81 -11.30 -12.02
C GLU A 59 -3.21 -9.82 -11.86
N TRP A 60 -4.05 -9.33 -12.75
CA TRP A 60 -4.64 -8.01 -12.65
C TRP A 60 -5.92 -8.06 -11.81
N ILE A 61 -5.87 -7.41 -10.63
CA ILE A 61 -7.02 -7.22 -9.75
C ILE A 61 -7.68 -5.90 -10.13
N GLN A 62 -8.85 -5.98 -10.77
CA GLN A 62 -9.56 -4.78 -11.20
C GLN A 62 -10.36 -4.18 -10.05
N PHE A 63 -9.75 -3.21 -9.36
CA PHE A 63 -10.37 -2.52 -8.24
C PHE A 63 -11.62 -1.75 -8.64
N GLY A 64 -12.67 -1.82 -7.82
CA GLY A 64 -13.92 -1.11 -8.04
C GLY A 64 -14.90 -1.81 -8.99
N LYS A 65 -14.63 -3.05 -9.39
CA LYS A 65 -15.52 -3.87 -10.21
C LYS A 65 -16.14 -5.02 -9.40
N SER A 66 -17.04 -5.78 -10.03
CA SER A 66 -17.93 -6.76 -9.40
C SER A 66 -17.26 -7.72 -8.41
N GLU A 67 -16.06 -8.21 -8.70
CA GLU A 67 -15.32 -9.13 -7.82
C GLU A 67 -14.55 -8.42 -6.72
N PHE A 68 -14.10 -7.19 -6.97
CA PHE A 68 -13.27 -6.40 -6.07
C PHE A 68 -13.84 -4.99 -5.89
N PRO A 69 -15.04 -4.86 -5.30
CA PRO A 69 -15.70 -3.56 -5.18
C PRO A 69 -15.02 -2.59 -4.22
N ASP A 70 -14.24 -3.13 -3.27
CA ASP A 70 -13.59 -2.38 -2.21
C ASP A 70 -12.26 -3.01 -1.78
N TRP A 71 -11.55 -2.35 -0.87
CA TRP A 71 -10.29 -2.86 -0.33
C TRP A 71 -10.47 -4.12 0.52
N ASP A 72 -11.58 -4.29 1.21
CA ASP A 72 -11.83 -5.49 2.00
C ASP A 72 -11.88 -6.74 1.13
N SER A 73 -12.51 -6.66 -0.04
CA SER A 73 -12.54 -7.77 -1.02
C SER A 73 -11.14 -8.09 -1.58
N VAL A 74 -10.34 -7.09 -1.87
CA VAL A 74 -8.95 -7.27 -2.32
C VAL A 74 -8.10 -7.92 -1.24
N LEU A 75 -8.17 -7.42 -0.02
CA LEU A 75 -7.40 -7.93 1.11
C LEU A 75 -7.79 -9.38 1.47
N ASN A 76 -9.08 -9.71 1.40
CA ASN A 76 -9.56 -11.08 1.56
C ASN A 76 -8.99 -12.01 0.49
N TYR A 77 -9.04 -11.59 -0.76
CA TYR A 77 -8.51 -12.35 -1.88
C TYR A 77 -7.01 -12.62 -1.75
N LEU A 78 -6.25 -11.61 -1.34
CA LEU A 78 -4.81 -11.73 -1.12
C LEU A 78 -4.43 -12.47 0.17
N GLY A 79 -5.39 -12.87 0.98
CA GLY A 79 -5.16 -13.56 2.24
C GLY A 79 -4.59 -12.66 3.35
N VAL A 80 -4.70 -11.34 3.21
CA VAL A 80 -4.35 -10.39 4.26
C VAL A 80 -5.57 -10.11 5.16
N TRP A 81 -5.30 -9.59 6.35
CA TRP A 81 -6.37 -9.31 7.31
C TRP A 81 -7.30 -8.19 6.86
N THR A 82 -8.58 -8.40 7.08
CA THR A 82 -9.61 -7.40 6.89
C THR A 82 -10.16 -6.93 8.23
N LYS A 83 -10.96 -5.87 8.20
CA LYS A 83 -11.69 -5.40 9.39
C LYS A 83 -12.63 -6.45 10.00
N LYS A 84 -12.99 -7.49 9.22
CA LYS A 84 -13.86 -8.60 9.65
C LYS A 84 -13.09 -9.75 10.28
N ASP A 85 -11.79 -9.79 10.16
CA ASP A 85 -10.98 -10.84 10.77
C ASP A 85 -10.89 -10.60 12.27
N GLU A 86 -11.42 -11.53 13.04
CA GLU A 86 -11.41 -11.44 14.51
C GLU A 86 -10.01 -11.46 15.09
N ARG A 87 -9.08 -12.20 14.47
CA ARG A 87 -7.66 -12.21 14.88
C ARG A 87 -7.05 -10.82 14.77
N TYR A 88 -7.38 -10.11 13.71
CA TYR A 88 -6.97 -8.72 13.50
C TYR A 88 -7.53 -7.80 14.60
N ARG A 89 -8.76 -8.06 15.07
CA ARG A 89 -9.41 -7.24 16.10
C ARG A 89 -8.75 -7.39 17.47
N TYR A 90 -8.24 -8.58 17.79
CA TYR A 90 -7.74 -8.92 19.13
C TYR A 90 -6.20 -9.03 19.20
N ASP A 91 -5.49 -8.97 18.11
CA ASP A 91 -4.03 -9.02 18.12
C ASP A 91 -3.44 -7.72 18.68
N PRO A 92 -2.72 -7.77 19.82
CA PRO A 92 -2.16 -6.57 20.46
C PRO A 92 -1.17 -5.82 19.57
N GLU A 93 -0.37 -6.52 18.75
CA GLU A 93 0.60 -5.89 17.85
C GLU A 93 -0.11 -5.10 16.75
N ILE A 94 -1.21 -5.63 16.23
CA ILE A 94 -2.01 -4.96 15.21
C ILE A 94 -2.75 -3.77 15.79
N GLN A 95 -3.26 -3.88 17.01
CA GLN A 95 -3.90 -2.76 17.70
C GLN A 95 -2.89 -1.64 17.98
N ALA A 96 -1.68 -1.97 18.39
CA ALA A 96 -0.59 -1.02 18.55
C ALA A 96 -0.23 -0.35 17.23
N TYR A 97 -0.17 -1.10 16.13
CA TYR A 97 0.08 -0.57 14.79
C TYR A 97 -1.02 0.38 14.31
N LYS A 98 -2.29 0.05 14.58
CA LYS A 98 -3.43 0.94 14.30
C LYS A 98 -3.33 2.25 15.08
N HIS A 99 -2.96 2.19 16.34
CA HIS A 99 -2.77 3.37 17.16
C HIS A 99 -1.68 4.27 16.59
N LEU A 100 -0.58 3.68 16.12
CA LEU A 100 0.51 4.39 15.46
C LEU A 100 0.07 5.14 14.18
N LEU A 101 -0.91 4.60 13.46
CA LEU A 101 -1.46 5.22 12.25
C LEU A 101 -2.49 6.32 12.55
N SER A 102 -2.95 6.44 13.80
CA SER A 102 -3.88 7.51 14.20
C SER A 102 -3.15 8.84 14.35
N HIS A 103 -3.88 9.96 14.13
CA HIS A 103 -3.31 11.31 14.27
C HIS A 103 -2.78 11.63 15.67
N GLU A 104 -3.30 10.96 16.70
CA GLU A 104 -2.88 11.11 18.08
C GLU A 104 -1.54 10.42 18.38
N GLY A 105 -1.16 9.45 17.54
CA GLY A 105 0.02 8.62 17.76
C GLY A 105 1.36 9.15 17.21
N ARG A 106 1.40 10.33 16.58
CA ARG A 106 2.63 10.81 15.93
C ARG A 106 3.82 11.02 16.88
N LYS A 107 3.56 11.43 18.12
CA LYS A 107 4.62 11.55 19.14
C LYS A 107 5.06 10.18 19.68
N GLU A 108 4.13 9.25 19.79
CA GLU A 108 4.42 7.89 20.24
C GLU A 108 5.06 7.04 19.13
N GLN A 109 4.90 7.41 17.85
CA GLN A 109 5.48 6.71 16.70
C GLN A 109 7.00 6.62 16.77
N GLU A 110 7.68 7.70 17.10
CA GLU A 110 9.14 7.70 17.18
C GLU A 110 9.64 6.85 18.36
N GLU A 111 9.00 6.94 19.50
CA GLU A 111 9.34 6.13 20.69
C GLU A 111 9.10 4.63 20.43
N LEU A 112 8.00 4.27 19.77
CA LEU A 112 7.69 2.89 19.41
C LEU A 112 8.59 2.35 18.29
N LYS A 113 8.96 3.16 17.32
CA LYS A 113 9.99 2.79 16.33
C LYS A 113 11.31 2.45 17.00
N GLN A 114 11.72 3.23 18.01
CA GLN A 114 12.92 2.96 18.78
C GLN A 114 12.81 1.64 19.56
N LYS A 115 11.68 1.41 20.24
CA LYS A 115 11.43 0.17 20.98
C LYS A 115 11.39 -1.07 20.08
N ILE A 116 10.81 -0.99 18.90
CA ILE A 116 10.78 -2.08 17.91
C ILE A 116 12.19 -2.36 17.38
N LEU A 117 12.98 -1.32 17.12
CA LEU A 117 14.38 -1.46 16.68
C LEU A 117 15.25 -2.11 17.76
N GLU A 118 15.05 -1.74 19.02
CA GLU A 118 15.77 -2.34 20.15
C GLU A 118 15.36 -3.80 20.38
N ALA A 119 14.06 -4.12 20.30
CA ALA A 119 13.57 -5.49 20.39
C ALA A 119 14.11 -6.40 19.27
N ARG A 120 14.26 -5.88 18.06
CA ARG A 120 14.88 -6.60 16.94
C ARG A 120 16.38 -6.85 17.15
N LYS A 121 17.07 -5.97 17.84
CA LYS A 121 18.49 -6.17 18.19
C LYS A 121 18.70 -7.25 19.25
N THR A 122 17.74 -7.44 20.16
CA THR A 122 17.81 -8.46 21.20
C THR A 122 17.34 -9.85 20.75
N LEU A 123 16.67 -9.97 19.61
CA LEU A 123 16.20 -11.23 19.02
C LEU A 123 17.21 -11.91 18.07
N LYS A 124 18.39 -11.34 17.93
CA LYS A 124 19.49 -11.97 17.14
C LYS A 124 20.36 -12.85 18.03
#